data_f873c2373edba34e5870be27d214c916
#
_entry.id   f873c2373edba34e5870be27d214c916
#
_cell.length_a   1.000
_cell.length_b   1.000
_cell.length_c   1.000
_cell.angle_alpha   90.00
_cell.angle_beta   90.00
_cell.angle_gamma   90.00
#
_symmetry.space_group_name_H-M   'P 1'
#
loop_
_entity.id
_entity.type
_entity.pdbx_description
1 polymer ?
#
loop_
_entity_poly.entity_id
_entity_poly.type
_entity_poly.pdbx_seq_one_letter_code
_entity_poly.pdbx_strand_id
1 'polypeptide(L)'
;MLTQQYRNSSKSDENMRISTSSHSLTKFPQFGITVAEGNGKGHELNQLSQPRGMFIDNDKSIYIADYENHRIVKWKLNSNIGEIIAGGNGKGKQNNQLNQPVDLIFDKETNSFIISDNGNGRVIRCFDQNPAKQQTLIPFIYCSGLTIDKDGSIYVSDWGNHQVRRQKQGDTKGELVARGNGEGNSLKQLSHPQGVVVDHLGQIYVADERNHRVVRWCEGDDEGEIVVGGNGFGTQSNQLNYPRGLSFDNEENLYVVDQNNHRIQKYEKI
;
A
#
# COMPACT_ATOMS: atom_id res chain seq x y z
N MET A 1 11.93 73.88 -26.17
CA MET A 1 10.69 73.11 -25.82
C MET A 1 11.05 71.66 -25.63
N LEU A 2 11.08 71.26 -24.35
CA LEU A 2 11.46 69.94 -23.92
C LEU A 2 10.18 69.11 -23.75
N THR A 3 10.04 68.01 -24.47
CA THR A 3 8.98 67.01 -24.23
C THR A 3 9.57 65.81 -23.51
N GLN A 4 9.22 65.64 -22.26
CA GLN A 4 9.53 64.46 -21.44
C GLN A 4 8.65 63.29 -21.89
N GLN A 5 9.30 62.18 -22.24
CA GLN A 5 8.66 60.88 -22.39
C GLN A 5 8.58 60.17 -21.02
N TYR A 6 7.36 59.93 -20.54
CA TYR A 6 7.10 59.01 -19.40
C TYR A 6 7.20 57.58 -19.88
N ARG A 7 8.15 56.82 -19.34
CA ARG A 7 8.18 55.38 -19.43
C ARG A 7 7.26 54.81 -18.32
N ASN A 8 6.19 54.17 -18.73
CA ASN A 8 5.40 53.29 -17.85
C ASN A 8 6.16 51.96 -17.71
N SER A 9 6.67 51.69 -16.53
CA SER A 9 7.11 50.36 -16.09
C SER A 9 5.91 49.62 -15.57
N SER A 10 5.43 48.63 -16.35
CA SER A 10 4.48 47.63 -15.83
C SER A 10 5.19 46.75 -14.84
N LYS A 11 4.80 46.84 -13.56
CA LYS A 11 5.10 45.85 -12.54
C LYS A 11 4.27 44.58 -12.87
N SER A 12 4.94 43.54 -13.25
CA SER A 12 4.40 42.21 -13.24
C SER A 12 4.21 41.77 -11.77
N ASP A 13 2.96 41.72 -11.33
CA ASP A 13 2.61 41.06 -10.07
C ASP A 13 2.89 39.55 -10.21
N GLU A 14 4.02 39.12 -9.72
CA GLU A 14 4.26 37.73 -9.38
C GLU A 14 3.34 37.36 -8.20
N ASN A 15 2.16 36.86 -8.52
CA ASN A 15 1.33 36.15 -7.56
C ASN A 15 2.10 34.90 -7.08
N MET A 16 2.84 35.07 -6.01
CA MET A 16 3.36 33.99 -5.20
C MET A 16 2.15 33.23 -4.61
N ARG A 17 1.75 32.13 -5.31
CA ARG A 17 0.79 31.19 -4.75
C ARG A 17 1.44 30.55 -3.53
N ILE A 18 1.19 31.12 -2.36
CA ILE A 18 1.41 30.47 -1.09
C ILE A 18 0.36 29.36 -1.03
N SER A 19 0.77 28.14 -1.35
CA SER A 19 -0.01 26.94 -1.08
C SER A 19 -0.08 26.75 0.45
N THR A 20 -1.03 27.40 1.07
CA THR A 20 -1.38 27.09 2.47
C THR A 20 -2.39 25.97 2.49
N SER A 21 -2.00 24.76 2.13
CA SER A 21 -2.76 23.59 2.53
C SER A 21 -2.38 23.22 3.96
N SER A 22 -3.01 23.86 4.94
CA SER A 22 -2.99 23.40 6.33
C SER A 22 -3.86 22.14 6.46
N HIS A 23 -3.46 21.06 5.79
CA HIS A 23 -4.03 19.76 6.07
C HIS A 23 -3.47 19.33 7.42
N SER A 24 -4.36 18.99 8.35
CA SER A 24 -3.96 18.36 9.61
C SER A 24 -3.33 17.03 9.25
N LEU A 25 -1.99 16.97 9.28
CA LEU A 25 -1.25 15.76 8.96
C LEU A 25 -1.45 14.73 10.07
N THR A 26 -1.90 13.53 9.71
CA THR A 26 -1.94 12.39 10.63
C THR A 26 -0.53 12.09 11.13
N LYS A 27 -0.33 12.01 12.44
CA LYS A 27 0.96 11.74 13.06
C LYS A 27 0.95 10.40 13.78
N PHE A 28 2.11 9.75 13.79
CA PHE A 28 2.35 8.51 14.50
C PHE A 28 3.58 8.63 15.39
N PRO A 29 3.61 7.95 16.56
CA PRO A 29 4.81 7.86 17.37
C PRO A 29 5.87 7.06 16.61
N GLN A 30 7.15 7.33 16.88
CA GLN A 30 8.23 6.55 16.28
C GLN A 30 8.35 5.12 16.85
N PHE A 31 7.71 4.83 17.98
CA PHE A 31 7.79 3.53 18.66
C PHE A 31 6.53 2.73 18.41
N GLY A 32 6.69 1.58 17.73
CA GLY A 32 5.60 0.64 17.46
C GLY A 32 5.38 -0.36 18.59
N ILE A 33 4.16 -0.88 18.66
CA ILE A 33 3.74 -1.96 19.55
C ILE A 33 3.62 -3.24 18.74
N THR A 34 4.28 -4.33 19.15
CA THR A 34 4.13 -5.63 18.48
C THR A 34 2.78 -6.25 18.83
N VAL A 35 1.96 -6.59 17.84
CA VAL A 35 0.57 -7.04 18.03
C VAL A 35 0.27 -8.46 17.53
N ALA A 36 1.12 -9.08 16.68
CA ALA A 36 0.88 -10.43 16.18
C ALA A 36 2.16 -11.21 15.85
N GLU A 37 2.11 -12.53 16.15
CA GLU A 37 3.06 -13.58 15.76
C GLU A 37 2.27 -14.83 15.30
N GLY A 38 2.82 -15.65 14.33
CA GLY A 38 2.06 -16.72 13.67
C GLY A 38 2.29 -18.15 14.27
N ASN A 39 1.45 -19.13 13.84
CA ASN A 39 1.50 -20.55 14.25
C ASN A 39 2.55 -21.38 13.47
N GLY A 40 3.64 -20.76 13.02
CA GLY A 40 4.68 -21.40 12.26
C GLY A 40 4.36 -21.53 10.76
N LYS A 41 5.38 -21.96 9.99
CA LYS A 41 5.29 -22.14 8.53
C LYS A 41 4.56 -23.45 8.20
N GLY A 42 3.58 -23.38 7.29
CA GLY A 42 2.88 -24.57 6.80
C GLY A 42 1.78 -24.26 5.80
N HIS A 43 1.03 -25.30 5.39
CA HIS A 43 -0.04 -25.20 4.39
C HIS A 43 -1.43 -25.51 4.94
N GLU A 44 -1.51 -25.95 6.19
CA GLU A 44 -2.80 -26.17 6.86
C GLU A 44 -3.59 -24.85 7.00
N LEU A 45 -4.89 -24.96 7.33
CA LEU A 45 -5.73 -23.75 7.44
C LEU A 45 -5.45 -22.91 8.69
N ASN A 46 -4.67 -23.41 9.63
CA ASN A 46 -4.17 -22.69 10.80
C ASN A 46 -2.70 -22.26 10.64
N GLN A 47 -2.13 -22.38 9.45
CA GLN A 47 -0.75 -22.06 9.14
C GLN A 47 -0.64 -21.15 7.91
N LEU A 48 0.47 -20.43 7.80
CA LEU A 48 0.83 -19.58 6.68
C LEU A 48 2.23 -19.93 6.17
N SER A 49 2.49 -19.61 4.90
CA SER A 49 3.82 -19.73 4.33
C SER A 49 4.22 -18.43 3.61
N GLN A 50 5.15 -17.70 4.23
CA GLN A 50 5.62 -16.39 3.76
C GLN A 50 4.48 -15.39 3.47
N PRO A 51 3.63 -15.08 4.45
CA PRO A 51 2.57 -14.10 4.27
C PRO A 51 3.19 -12.73 3.91
N ARG A 52 2.50 -11.96 3.05
CA ARG A 52 3.01 -10.66 2.60
C ARG A 52 2.07 -9.50 2.88
N GLY A 53 1.01 -9.38 2.12
CA GLY A 53 -0.01 -8.35 2.31
C GLY A 53 -1.11 -8.80 3.24
N MET A 54 -1.79 -7.84 3.84
CA MET A 54 -2.93 -8.08 4.72
C MET A 54 -3.94 -6.95 4.63
N PHE A 55 -5.20 -7.28 4.90
CA PHE A 55 -6.30 -6.35 5.03
C PHE A 55 -7.12 -6.71 6.26
N ILE A 56 -7.62 -5.72 6.98
CA ILE A 56 -8.49 -5.89 8.16
C ILE A 56 -9.84 -5.26 7.85
N ASP A 57 -10.94 -6.03 7.95
CA ASP A 57 -12.29 -5.51 7.77
C ASP A 57 -12.87 -4.89 9.07
N ASN A 58 -14.06 -4.30 8.94
CA ASN A 58 -14.74 -3.66 10.08
C ASN A 58 -15.13 -4.65 11.19
N ASP A 59 -15.26 -5.95 10.87
CA ASP A 59 -15.56 -7.03 11.81
C ASP A 59 -14.30 -7.61 12.44
N LYS A 60 -13.14 -6.95 12.22
CA LYS A 60 -11.83 -7.40 12.68
C LYS A 60 -11.40 -8.76 12.13
N SER A 61 -11.99 -9.19 10.99
CA SER A 61 -11.47 -10.33 10.24
C SER A 61 -10.20 -9.89 9.49
N ILE A 62 -9.18 -10.75 9.52
CA ILE A 62 -7.90 -10.52 8.88
C ILE A 62 -7.85 -11.33 7.60
N TYR A 63 -7.57 -10.70 6.48
CA TYR A 63 -7.37 -11.32 5.18
C TYR A 63 -5.89 -11.27 4.84
N ILE A 64 -5.30 -12.39 4.45
CA ILE A 64 -3.85 -12.53 4.30
C ILE A 64 -3.52 -13.13 2.94
N ALA A 65 -2.59 -12.51 2.23
CA ALA A 65 -1.95 -13.08 1.05
C ALA A 65 -0.90 -14.11 1.48
N ASP A 66 -1.28 -15.39 1.44
CA ASP A 66 -0.45 -16.53 1.81
C ASP A 66 0.40 -16.97 0.62
N TYR A 67 1.50 -16.24 0.42
CA TYR A 67 2.31 -16.16 -0.78
C TYR A 67 2.77 -17.51 -1.33
N GLU A 68 3.43 -18.35 -0.52
CA GLU A 68 3.94 -19.65 -0.98
C GLU A 68 2.86 -20.70 -1.13
N ASN A 69 1.70 -20.53 -0.46
CA ASN A 69 0.56 -21.43 -0.59
C ASN A 69 -0.40 -21.00 -1.72
N HIS A 70 -0.08 -19.94 -2.47
CA HIS A 70 -0.83 -19.47 -3.64
C HIS A 70 -2.33 -19.25 -3.36
N ARG A 71 -2.66 -18.66 -2.19
CA ARG A 71 -4.03 -18.47 -1.72
C ARG A 71 -4.20 -17.16 -0.96
N ILE A 72 -5.45 -16.72 -0.84
CA ILE A 72 -5.88 -15.72 0.12
C ILE A 72 -6.68 -16.44 1.20
N VAL A 73 -6.35 -16.16 2.46
CA VAL A 73 -7.00 -16.77 3.63
C VAL A 73 -7.61 -15.69 4.50
N LYS A 74 -8.85 -15.92 4.94
CA LYS A 74 -9.57 -15.09 5.91
C LYS A 74 -9.53 -15.75 7.27
N TRP A 75 -9.14 -15.02 8.32
CA TRP A 75 -9.33 -15.38 9.71
C TRP A 75 -10.40 -14.51 10.34
N LYS A 76 -11.46 -15.10 10.83
CA LYS A 76 -12.45 -14.41 11.68
C LYS A 76 -11.85 -14.20 13.07
N LEU A 77 -12.26 -13.12 13.72
CA LEU A 77 -11.86 -12.84 15.10
C LEU A 77 -12.15 -14.07 15.98
N ASN A 78 -11.17 -14.47 16.80
CA ASN A 78 -11.23 -15.65 17.67
C ASN A 78 -11.35 -17.02 16.96
N SER A 79 -11.14 -17.10 15.64
CA SER A 79 -11.07 -18.38 14.94
C SER A 79 -9.66 -18.96 15.00
N ASN A 80 -9.54 -20.27 15.22
CA ASN A 80 -8.27 -20.98 15.17
C ASN A 80 -7.96 -21.52 13.76
N ILE A 81 -8.88 -21.36 12.81
CA ILE A 81 -8.80 -21.91 11.46
C ILE A 81 -9.16 -20.81 10.47
N GLY A 82 -8.34 -20.68 9.42
CA GLY A 82 -8.60 -19.79 8.30
C GLY A 82 -9.58 -20.40 7.30
N GLU A 83 -10.16 -19.54 6.47
CA GLU A 83 -11.02 -19.89 5.34
C GLU A 83 -10.33 -19.41 4.05
N ILE A 84 -10.21 -20.30 3.05
CA ILE A 84 -9.68 -19.89 1.74
C ILE A 84 -10.77 -19.14 0.99
N ILE A 85 -10.49 -17.88 0.63
CA ILE A 85 -11.43 -17.03 -0.12
C ILE A 85 -11.04 -16.85 -1.59
N ALA A 86 -9.78 -17.12 -1.95
CA ALA A 86 -9.32 -17.13 -3.34
C ALA A 86 -8.07 -17.98 -3.49
N GLY A 87 -7.88 -18.60 -4.65
CA GLY A 87 -6.77 -19.51 -4.92
C GLY A 87 -6.90 -20.85 -4.19
N GLY A 88 -5.77 -21.40 -3.73
CA GLY A 88 -5.75 -22.67 -2.97
C GLY A 88 -5.88 -23.95 -3.83
N ASN A 89 -6.02 -23.82 -5.13
CA ASN A 89 -6.08 -24.94 -6.09
C ASN A 89 -4.74 -25.12 -6.85
N GLY A 90 -3.65 -24.91 -6.13
CA GLY A 90 -2.31 -24.93 -6.67
C GLY A 90 -1.93 -23.66 -7.44
N LYS A 91 -0.68 -23.57 -7.79
CA LYS A 91 -0.08 -22.47 -8.56
C LYS A 91 -0.61 -22.46 -9.99
N GLY A 92 -1.13 -21.32 -10.48
CA GLY A 92 -1.59 -21.25 -11.88
C GLY A 92 -2.31 -19.94 -12.23
N LYS A 93 -2.82 -19.88 -13.46
CA LYS A 93 -3.53 -18.72 -14.04
C LYS A 93 -5.04 -18.95 -14.24
N GLN A 94 -5.54 -20.14 -13.92
CA GLN A 94 -6.97 -20.46 -14.08
C GLN A 94 -7.80 -19.60 -13.09
N ASN A 95 -9.11 -19.53 -13.35
CA ASN A 95 -10.02 -18.66 -12.58
C ASN A 95 -10.14 -19.01 -11.08
N ASN A 96 -9.68 -20.18 -10.66
CA ASN A 96 -9.64 -20.62 -9.27
C ASN A 96 -8.21 -20.76 -8.74
N GLN A 97 -7.23 -20.24 -9.47
CA GLN A 97 -5.80 -20.32 -9.11
C GLN A 97 -5.19 -18.94 -8.98
N LEU A 98 -4.18 -18.86 -8.10
CA LEU A 98 -3.29 -17.73 -7.94
C LEU A 98 -1.83 -18.21 -8.09
N ASN A 99 -0.94 -17.27 -8.30
CA ASN A 99 0.49 -17.54 -8.31
C ASN A 99 1.20 -16.47 -7.48
N GLN A 100 1.60 -16.85 -6.28
CA GLN A 100 2.33 -15.96 -5.38
C GLN A 100 1.62 -14.61 -5.17
N PRO A 101 0.38 -14.61 -4.64
CA PRO A 101 -0.32 -13.37 -4.33
C PRO A 101 0.46 -12.58 -3.28
N VAL A 102 0.58 -11.27 -3.44
CA VAL A 102 1.37 -10.44 -2.52
C VAL A 102 0.54 -9.46 -1.73
N ASP A 103 -0.63 -9.06 -2.22
CA ASP A 103 -1.50 -8.15 -1.51
C ASP A 103 -2.94 -8.26 -1.96
N LEU A 104 -3.87 -7.71 -1.16
CA LEU A 104 -5.29 -7.70 -1.46
C LEU A 104 -6.00 -6.56 -0.76
N ILE A 105 -7.09 -6.11 -1.37
CA ILE A 105 -8.04 -5.16 -0.79
C ILE A 105 -9.48 -5.61 -1.06
N PHE A 106 -10.42 -5.10 -0.28
CA PHE A 106 -11.84 -5.32 -0.51
C PHE A 106 -12.50 -4.05 -1.07
N ASP A 107 -13.06 -4.17 -2.25
CA ASP A 107 -13.87 -3.13 -2.89
C ASP A 107 -15.33 -3.29 -2.44
N LYS A 108 -15.77 -2.41 -1.55
CA LYS A 108 -17.13 -2.43 -0.97
C LYS A 108 -18.22 -2.13 -2.01
N GLU A 109 -17.92 -1.32 -3.02
CA GLU A 109 -18.89 -0.93 -4.04
C GLU A 109 -19.27 -2.10 -4.94
N THR A 110 -18.28 -2.91 -5.30
CA THR A 110 -18.50 -4.06 -6.18
C THR A 110 -18.60 -5.38 -5.44
N ASN A 111 -18.50 -5.36 -4.09
CA ASN A 111 -18.47 -6.55 -3.22
C ASN A 111 -17.48 -7.59 -3.72
N SER A 112 -16.22 -7.17 -3.92
CA SER A 112 -15.18 -8.00 -4.52
C SER A 112 -13.81 -7.75 -3.91
N PHE A 113 -12.94 -8.76 -4.01
CA PHE A 113 -11.52 -8.62 -3.67
C PHE A 113 -10.72 -8.21 -4.90
N ILE A 114 -9.84 -7.23 -4.75
CA ILE A 114 -8.81 -6.91 -5.73
C ILE A 114 -7.51 -7.50 -5.20
N ILE A 115 -6.87 -8.36 -6.00
CA ILE A 115 -5.72 -9.18 -5.58
C ILE A 115 -4.55 -8.92 -6.51
N SER A 116 -3.38 -8.65 -5.92
CA SER A 116 -2.11 -8.67 -6.64
C SER A 116 -1.65 -10.12 -6.84
N ASP A 117 -1.91 -10.67 -8.01
CA ASP A 117 -1.49 -12.00 -8.45
C ASP A 117 -0.11 -11.92 -9.12
N ASN A 118 0.89 -11.57 -8.28
CA ASN A 118 2.22 -11.10 -8.69
C ASN A 118 2.97 -12.10 -9.57
N GLY A 119 3.00 -13.38 -9.22
CA GLY A 119 3.68 -14.41 -10.01
C GLY A 119 3.04 -14.66 -11.37
N ASN A 120 1.84 -14.12 -11.62
CA ASN A 120 1.18 -14.09 -12.92
C ASN A 120 1.30 -12.72 -13.61
N GLY A 121 1.92 -11.74 -12.97
CA GLY A 121 2.11 -10.38 -13.51
C GLY A 121 0.77 -9.64 -13.74
N ARG A 122 -0.20 -9.77 -12.84
CA ARG A 122 -1.52 -9.18 -13.00
C ARG A 122 -2.15 -8.74 -11.68
N VAL A 123 -3.02 -7.73 -11.74
CA VAL A 123 -4.00 -7.41 -10.70
C VAL A 123 -5.36 -7.92 -11.16
N ILE A 124 -6.04 -8.68 -10.31
CA ILE A 124 -7.35 -9.28 -10.63
C ILE A 124 -8.41 -8.87 -9.64
N ARG A 125 -9.66 -8.88 -10.09
CA ARG A 125 -10.86 -8.82 -9.26
C ARG A 125 -11.45 -10.21 -9.11
N CYS A 126 -11.70 -10.66 -7.87
CA CYS A 126 -12.41 -11.88 -7.52
C CYS A 126 -13.69 -11.50 -6.79
N PHE A 127 -14.84 -11.98 -7.23
CA PHE A 127 -16.12 -11.66 -6.60
C PHE A 127 -16.37 -12.56 -5.39
N ASP A 128 -16.73 -11.97 -4.25
CA ASP A 128 -16.96 -12.68 -2.99
C ASP A 128 -18.02 -13.79 -3.13
N GLN A 129 -19.11 -13.51 -3.84
CA GLN A 129 -20.20 -14.47 -4.11
C GLN A 129 -19.83 -15.56 -5.16
N ASN A 130 -18.76 -15.37 -5.91
CA ASN A 130 -18.30 -16.31 -6.94
C ASN A 130 -16.78 -16.19 -7.15
N PRO A 131 -15.96 -16.78 -6.25
CA PRO A 131 -14.51 -16.68 -6.32
C PRO A 131 -13.88 -17.24 -7.61
N ALA A 132 -14.61 -18.10 -8.33
CA ALA A 132 -14.19 -18.61 -9.64
C ALA A 132 -14.37 -17.60 -10.77
N LYS A 133 -15.17 -16.53 -10.57
CA LYS A 133 -15.28 -15.43 -11.51
C LYS A 133 -14.19 -14.42 -11.27
N GLN A 134 -13.21 -14.38 -12.14
CA GLN A 134 -12.09 -13.44 -12.09
C GLN A 134 -12.10 -12.49 -13.28
N GLN A 135 -11.68 -11.25 -13.04
CA GLN A 135 -11.47 -10.22 -14.06
C GLN A 135 -10.06 -9.64 -13.89
N THR A 136 -9.26 -9.64 -14.95
CA THR A 136 -7.99 -8.92 -14.93
C THR A 136 -8.25 -7.42 -15.04
N LEU A 137 -7.82 -6.66 -14.03
CA LEU A 137 -7.92 -5.20 -13.99
C LEU A 137 -6.69 -4.55 -14.61
N ILE A 138 -5.50 -5.00 -14.19
CA ILE A 138 -4.21 -4.47 -14.65
C ILE A 138 -3.33 -5.64 -15.09
N PRO A 139 -3.01 -5.76 -16.37
CA PRO A 139 -2.07 -6.77 -16.86
C PRO A 139 -0.62 -6.26 -16.83
N PHE A 140 0.34 -7.18 -16.88
CA PHE A 140 1.76 -6.92 -17.08
C PHE A 140 2.38 -5.98 -16.04
N ILE A 141 2.08 -6.19 -14.74
CA ILE A 141 2.60 -5.39 -13.64
C ILE A 141 3.22 -6.27 -12.55
N TYR A 142 4.40 -5.86 -12.07
CA TYR A 142 5.01 -6.42 -10.86
C TYR A 142 4.47 -5.69 -9.62
N CYS A 143 3.19 -5.89 -9.35
CA CYS A 143 2.48 -5.29 -8.24
C CYS A 143 2.88 -5.97 -6.93
N SER A 144 3.37 -5.20 -5.96
CA SER A 144 3.71 -5.68 -4.62
C SER A 144 2.76 -5.21 -3.54
N GLY A 145 2.05 -4.12 -3.75
CA GLY A 145 1.07 -3.58 -2.82
C GLY A 145 -0.10 -2.93 -3.55
N LEU A 146 -1.26 -2.99 -2.94
CA LEU A 146 -2.53 -2.49 -3.45
C LEU A 146 -3.29 -1.70 -2.40
N THR A 147 -3.95 -0.63 -2.81
CA THR A 147 -5.04 -0.02 -2.04
C THR A 147 -6.07 0.60 -2.97
N ILE A 148 -7.24 0.92 -2.42
CA ILE A 148 -8.32 1.63 -3.11
C ILE A 148 -8.70 2.84 -2.26
N ASP A 149 -8.90 4.00 -2.89
CA ASP A 149 -9.42 5.17 -2.20
C ASP A 149 -10.96 5.20 -2.19
N LYS A 150 -11.51 6.22 -1.52
CA LYS A 150 -12.97 6.43 -1.41
C LYS A 150 -13.65 6.66 -2.76
N ASP A 151 -12.90 7.07 -3.78
CA ASP A 151 -13.40 7.36 -5.13
C ASP A 151 -13.23 6.16 -6.08
N GLY A 152 -12.80 5.01 -5.55
CA GLY A 152 -12.61 3.76 -6.30
C GLY A 152 -11.33 3.71 -7.14
N SER A 153 -10.40 4.66 -6.97
CA SER A 153 -9.10 4.61 -7.64
C SER A 153 -8.20 3.57 -7.00
N ILE A 154 -7.53 2.76 -7.81
CA ILE A 154 -6.62 1.72 -7.36
C ILE A 154 -5.20 2.28 -7.35
N TYR A 155 -4.52 2.12 -6.23
CA TYR A 155 -3.11 2.46 -6.08
C TYR A 155 -2.28 1.17 -6.07
N VAL A 156 -1.17 1.19 -6.78
CA VAL A 156 -0.32 0.02 -7.00
C VAL A 156 1.14 0.39 -6.74
N SER A 157 1.80 -0.35 -5.87
CA SER A 157 3.26 -0.28 -5.73
C SER A 157 3.92 -1.10 -6.85
N ASP A 158 4.63 -0.41 -7.71
CA ASP A 158 5.45 -1.00 -8.80
C ASP A 158 6.90 -1.09 -8.32
N TRP A 159 7.21 -2.20 -7.63
CA TRP A 159 8.51 -2.36 -6.97
C TRP A 159 9.70 -2.39 -7.94
N GLY A 160 9.48 -2.89 -9.15
CA GLY A 160 10.51 -2.97 -10.19
C GLY A 160 10.89 -1.62 -10.78
N ASN A 161 9.97 -0.65 -10.76
CA ASN A 161 10.19 0.71 -11.23
C ASN A 161 10.33 1.72 -10.07
N HIS A 162 10.35 1.26 -8.82
CA HIS A 162 10.54 2.08 -7.61
C HIS A 162 9.55 3.24 -7.49
N GLN A 163 8.25 2.98 -7.76
CA GLN A 163 7.21 3.99 -7.83
C GLN A 163 5.84 3.48 -7.35
N VAL A 164 4.92 4.41 -7.09
CA VAL A 164 3.50 4.10 -6.88
C VAL A 164 2.65 4.77 -7.96
N ARG A 165 1.72 4.01 -8.51
CA ARG A 165 0.80 4.47 -9.56
C ARG A 165 -0.63 4.43 -9.06
N ARG A 166 -1.44 5.42 -9.48
CA ARG A 166 -2.90 5.47 -9.29
C ARG A 166 -3.60 5.18 -10.61
N GLN A 167 -4.58 4.29 -10.59
CA GLN A 167 -5.45 3.97 -11.72
C GLN A 167 -6.88 4.36 -11.37
N LYS A 168 -7.39 5.43 -11.97
CA LYS A 168 -8.79 5.82 -11.83
C LYS A 168 -9.70 4.90 -12.66
N GLN A 169 -10.95 4.77 -12.25
CA GLN A 169 -11.94 3.99 -13.01
C GLN A 169 -12.09 4.57 -14.43
N GLY A 170 -11.92 3.73 -15.44
CA GLY A 170 -12.01 4.13 -16.85
C GLY A 170 -10.71 4.63 -17.48
N ASP A 171 -9.66 4.87 -16.70
CA ASP A 171 -8.36 5.27 -17.25
C ASP A 171 -7.65 4.11 -17.94
N THR A 172 -7.01 4.40 -19.07
CA THR A 172 -6.17 3.43 -19.79
C THR A 172 -4.72 3.45 -19.33
N LYS A 173 -4.30 4.52 -18.64
CA LYS A 173 -2.93 4.70 -18.11
C LYS A 173 -3.01 5.18 -16.68
N GLY A 174 -2.30 4.50 -15.78
CA GLY A 174 -2.16 4.95 -14.41
C GLY A 174 -1.29 6.21 -14.31
N GLU A 175 -1.64 7.08 -13.37
CA GLU A 175 -0.90 8.28 -13.01
C GLU A 175 0.20 7.94 -12.00
N LEU A 176 1.34 8.60 -12.07
CA LEU A 176 2.41 8.48 -11.10
C LEU A 176 2.13 9.42 -9.91
N VAL A 177 1.97 8.86 -8.70
CA VAL A 177 1.50 9.62 -7.52
C VAL A 177 2.52 9.69 -6.37
N ALA A 178 3.30 8.66 -6.13
CA ALA A 178 4.50 8.75 -5.29
C ALA A 178 5.70 8.58 -6.22
N ARG A 179 6.40 9.68 -6.45
CA ARG A 179 7.38 9.75 -7.52
C ARG A 179 8.69 9.11 -7.10
N GLY A 180 8.92 7.89 -7.59
CA GLY A 180 10.24 7.32 -7.64
C GLY A 180 11.06 8.00 -8.73
N ASN A 181 11.96 8.89 -8.38
CA ASN A 181 12.97 9.41 -9.31
C ASN A 181 14.12 8.37 -9.45
N GLY A 182 13.75 7.13 -9.74
CA GLY A 182 14.64 5.98 -9.69
C GLY A 182 14.83 5.42 -8.28
N GLU A 183 15.63 4.35 -8.17
CA GLU A 183 15.97 3.74 -6.89
C GLU A 183 16.84 4.68 -6.04
N GLY A 184 16.52 4.84 -4.76
CA GLY A 184 17.31 5.63 -3.84
C GLY A 184 16.67 5.82 -2.47
N ASN A 185 17.36 6.57 -1.60
CA ASN A 185 16.96 6.78 -0.20
C ASN A 185 16.59 8.24 0.12
N SER A 186 16.64 9.16 -0.83
CA SER A 186 16.15 10.53 -0.63
C SER A 186 14.63 10.54 -0.42
N LEU A 187 14.05 11.64 0.06
CA LEU A 187 12.60 11.77 0.22
C LEU A 187 11.84 11.87 -1.11
N LYS A 188 12.58 12.05 -2.23
CA LYS A 188 12.04 12.01 -3.61
C LYS A 188 12.11 10.63 -4.25
N GLN A 189 12.65 9.64 -3.55
CA GLN A 189 12.94 8.32 -4.07
C GLN A 189 12.39 7.23 -3.17
N LEU A 190 12.17 6.07 -3.78
CA LEU A 190 11.83 4.81 -3.12
C LEU A 190 12.85 3.74 -3.49
N SER A 191 12.97 2.71 -2.66
CA SER A 191 13.71 1.50 -3.00
C SER A 191 12.87 0.27 -2.73
N HIS A 192 12.38 -0.35 -3.81
CA HIS A 192 11.52 -1.54 -3.79
C HIS A 192 10.25 -1.35 -2.94
N PRO A 193 9.39 -0.35 -3.26
CA PRO A 193 8.16 -0.13 -2.51
C PRO A 193 7.28 -1.38 -2.50
N GLN A 194 6.71 -1.71 -1.36
CA GLN A 194 5.87 -2.88 -1.15
C GLN A 194 4.42 -2.46 -0.85
N GLY A 195 4.00 -2.48 0.39
CA GLY A 195 2.65 -2.09 0.77
C GLY A 195 2.37 -0.61 0.49
N VAL A 196 1.14 -0.34 0.13
CA VAL A 196 0.62 1.02 -0.04
C VAL A 196 -0.77 1.10 0.58
N VAL A 197 -1.04 2.17 1.32
CA VAL A 197 -2.38 2.50 1.83
C VAL A 197 -2.64 3.98 1.66
N VAL A 198 -3.92 4.34 1.54
CA VAL A 198 -4.37 5.73 1.42
C VAL A 198 -5.35 6.01 2.55
N ASP A 199 -5.15 7.13 3.26
CA ASP A 199 -6.05 7.55 4.32
C ASP A 199 -7.27 8.31 3.77
N HIS A 200 -8.19 8.68 4.67
CA HIS A 200 -9.42 9.42 4.31
C HIS A 200 -9.15 10.82 3.73
N LEU A 201 -7.95 11.38 3.95
CA LEU A 201 -7.50 12.67 3.39
C LEU A 201 -6.84 12.53 2.00
N GLY A 202 -6.67 11.29 1.50
CA GLY A 202 -5.99 11.02 0.24
C GLY A 202 -4.46 10.99 0.37
N GLN A 203 -3.91 10.92 1.59
CA GLN A 203 -2.47 10.81 1.82
C GLN A 203 -2.03 9.37 1.55
N ILE A 204 -0.95 9.20 0.81
CA ILE A 204 -0.45 7.91 0.34
C ILE A 204 0.72 7.48 1.21
N TYR A 205 0.58 6.34 1.89
CA TYR A 205 1.63 5.76 2.74
C TYR A 205 2.23 4.55 2.03
N VAL A 206 3.55 4.49 1.97
CA VAL A 206 4.29 3.47 1.22
C VAL A 206 5.34 2.81 2.11
N ALA A 207 5.33 1.49 2.17
CA ALA A 207 6.41 0.71 2.76
C ALA A 207 7.62 0.71 1.81
N ASP A 208 8.60 1.53 2.12
CA ASP A 208 9.85 1.68 1.38
C ASP A 208 10.85 0.63 1.88
N GLU A 209 10.70 -0.59 1.35
CA GLU A 209 11.23 -1.85 1.90
C GLU A 209 12.72 -1.78 2.21
N ARG A 210 13.54 -1.45 1.21
CA ARG A 210 15.00 -1.46 1.36
C ARG A 210 15.56 -0.25 2.10
N ASN A 211 14.75 0.78 2.28
CA ASN A 211 15.09 1.94 3.12
C ASN A 211 14.56 1.80 4.56
N HIS A 212 13.92 0.65 4.89
CA HIS A 212 13.48 0.31 6.25
C HIS A 212 12.59 1.38 6.90
N ARG A 213 11.65 1.94 6.10
CA ARG A 213 10.79 3.06 6.52
C ARG A 213 9.41 2.98 5.87
N VAL A 214 8.47 3.72 6.44
CA VAL A 214 7.22 4.08 5.77
C VAL A 214 7.27 5.57 5.46
N VAL A 215 6.98 5.92 4.21
CA VAL A 215 6.98 7.30 3.72
C VAL A 215 5.57 7.67 3.29
N ARG A 216 5.15 8.91 3.59
CA ARG A 216 3.87 9.48 3.19
C ARG A 216 4.06 10.55 2.12
N TRP A 217 3.17 10.59 1.14
CA TRP A 217 3.02 11.66 0.15
C TRP A 217 1.61 12.25 0.23
N CYS A 218 1.51 13.60 0.14
CA CYS A 218 0.25 14.26 -0.16
C CYS A 218 0.15 14.53 -1.67
N GLU A 219 -1.07 14.69 -2.17
CA GLU A 219 -1.27 14.97 -3.60
C GLU A 219 -0.56 16.27 -4.01
N GLY A 220 0.29 16.17 -5.02
CA GLY A 220 1.07 17.30 -5.53
C GLY A 220 2.43 17.52 -4.87
N ASP A 221 2.78 16.76 -3.83
CA ASP A 221 4.09 16.88 -3.19
C ASP A 221 5.20 16.31 -4.09
N ASP A 222 6.33 17.03 -4.16
CA ASP A 222 7.53 16.58 -4.87
C ASP A 222 8.40 15.62 -4.05
N GLU A 223 8.22 15.60 -2.73
CA GLU A 223 8.94 14.74 -1.80
C GLU A 223 8.02 14.21 -0.68
N GLY A 224 8.34 13.02 -0.19
CA GLY A 224 7.60 12.40 0.89
C GLY A 224 8.12 12.78 2.28
N GLU A 225 7.41 12.35 3.31
CA GLU A 225 7.77 12.48 4.71
C GLU A 225 7.91 11.10 5.35
N ILE A 226 8.98 10.86 6.12
CA ILE A 226 9.11 9.62 6.90
C ILE A 226 8.12 9.68 8.07
N VAL A 227 7.18 8.73 8.12
CA VAL A 227 6.20 8.66 9.22
C VAL A 227 6.61 7.67 10.31
N VAL A 228 7.21 6.52 9.95
CA VAL A 228 7.74 5.55 10.90
C VAL A 228 8.97 4.84 10.33
N GLY A 229 9.87 4.35 11.19
CA GLY A 229 11.13 3.74 10.77
C GLY A 229 12.16 4.79 10.32
N GLY A 230 13.05 4.40 9.38
CA GLY A 230 14.11 5.28 8.88
C GLY A 230 15.31 5.45 9.82
N ASN A 231 15.34 4.70 10.93
CA ASN A 231 16.42 4.69 11.92
C ASN A 231 17.42 3.53 11.69
N GLY A 232 17.62 3.16 10.42
CA GLY A 232 18.33 1.94 10.03
C GLY A 232 17.49 0.67 10.25
N PHE A 233 17.98 -0.47 9.74
CA PHE A 233 17.34 -1.76 10.01
C PHE A 233 17.66 -2.26 11.42
N GLY A 234 16.72 -2.93 12.06
CA GLY A 234 16.93 -3.50 13.39
C GLY A 234 15.63 -3.96 14.05
N THR A 235 15.76 -4.42 15.30
CA THR A 235 14.65 -5.01 16.08
C THR A 235 14.05 -4.05 17.11
N GLN A 236 14.61 -2.85 17.28
CA GLN A 236 14.07 -1.88 18.23
C GLN A 236 12.67 -1.43 17.82
N SER A 237 11.90 -0.90 18.75
CA SER A 237 10.50 -0.48 18.49
C SER A 237 10.38 0.72 17.54
N ASN A 238 11.46 1.48 17.30
CA ASN A 238 11.56 2.56 16.32
C ASN A 238 12.30 2.16 15.04
N GLN A 239 12.61 0.87 14.88
CA GLN A 239 13.25 0.32 13.70
C GLN A 239 12.32 -0.66 12.99
N LEU A 240 12.46 -0.73 11.67
CA LEU A 240 11.83 -1.71 10.81
C LEU A 240 12.92 -2.51 10.07
N ASN A 241 12.57 -3.73 9.62
CA ASN A 241 13.47 -4.56 8.85
C ASN A 241 12.72 -5.18 7.68
N TYR A 242 12.86 -4.58 6.50
CA TYR A 242 12.13 -4.93 5.28
C TYR A 242 10.60 -4.83 5.49
N PRO A 243 10.05 -3.64 5.79
CA PRO A 243 8.61 -3.44 5.92
C PRO A 243 7.90 -3.76 4.60
N ARG A 244 6.75 -4.46 4.67
CA ARG A 244 5.99 -4.88 3.50
C ARG A 244 4.54 -4.42 3.53
N GLY A 245 3.64 -5.22 4.09
CA GLY A 245 2.22 -4.89 4.12
C GLY A 245 1.93 -3.71 5.03
N LEU A 246 1.01 -2.86 4.62
CA LEU A 246 0.47 -1.75 5.41
C LEU A 246 -1.05 -1.92 5.52
N SER A 247 -1.62 -1.50 6.64
CA SER A 247 -3.07 -1.38 6.82
C SER A 247 -3.39 -0.31 7.85
N PHE A 248 -4.56 0.31 7.74
CA PHE A 248 -5.17 1.11 8.81
C PHE A 248 -6.29 0.33 9.46
N ASP A 249 -6.47 0.50 10.78
CA ASP A 249 -7.72 0.13 11.44
C ASP A 249 -8.76 1.28 11.38
N ASN A 250 -9.96 1.04 11.94
CA ASN A 250 -11.04 2.02 11.95
C ASN A 250 -10.73 3.29 12.78
N GLU A 251 -9.72 3.23 13.63
CA GLU A 251 -9.21 4.36 14.42
C GLU A 251 -8.06 5.07 13.72
N GLU A 252 -7.72 4.61 12.49
CA GLU A 252 -6.61 5.09 11.67
C GLU A 252 -5.22 4.85 12.30
N ASN A 253 -5.11 3.84 13.17
CA ASN A 253 -3.81 3.36 13.58
C ASN A 253 -3.13 2.63 12.42
N LEU A 254 -1.83 2.91 12.22
CA LEU A 254 -1.05 2.28 11.15
C LEU A 254 -0.49 0.94 11.61
N TYR A 255 -0.73 -0.10 10.83
CA TYR A 255 -0.12 -1.43 11.02
C TYR A 255 0.91 -1.69 9.91
N VAL A 256 2.07 -2.21 10.29
CA VAL A 256 3.19 -2.50 9.40
C VAL A 256 3.64 -3.94 9.58
N VAL A 257 3.67 -4.70 8.48
CA VAL A 257 4.33 -6.00 8.44
C VAL A 257 5.84 -5.78 8.45
N ASP A 258 6.47 -6.02 9.58
CA ASP A 258 7.92 -5.91 9.79
C ASP A 258 8.56 -7.29 9.52
N GLN A 259 8.73 -7.60 8.21
CA GLN A 259 8.89 -8.96 7.69
C GLN A 259 10.08 -9.70 8.29
N ASN A 260 11.28 -9.14 8.23
CA ASN A 260 12.47 -9.83 8.69
C ASN A 260 12.61 -9.86 10.22
N ASN A 261 11.79 -9.08 10.93
CA ASN A 261 11.63 -9.19 12.37
C ASN A 261 10.46 -10.12 12.75
N HIS A 262 9.78 -10.73 11.76
CA HIS A 262 8.68 -11.69 11.95
C HIS A 262 7.55 -11.17 12.85
N ARG A 263 7.24 -9.87 12.78
CA ARG A 263 6.26 -9.20 13.64
C ARG A 263 5.34 -8.26 12.86
N ILE A 264 4.19 -7.94 13.45
CA ILE A 264 3.34 -6.82 13.05
C ILE A 264 3.50 -5.71 14.08
N GLN A 265 3.87 -4.53 13.61
CA GLN A 265 4.00 -3.32 14.44
C GLN A 265 2.77 -2.45 14.24
N LYS A 266 2.15 -2.04 15.36
CA LYS A 266 1.08 -1.04 15.40
C LYS A 266 1.66 0.31 15.84
N TYR A 267 1.27 1.37 15.15
CA TYR A 267 1.57 2.75 15.48
C TYR A 267 0.25 3.48 15.69
N GLU A 268 0.00 3.91 16.92
CA GLU A 268 -1.26 4.56 17.28
C GLU A 268 -1.27 6.00 16.75
N LYS A 269 -2.40 6.41 16.16
CA LYS A 269 -2.60 7.77 15.66
C LYS A 269 -2.56 8.76 16.85
N ILE A 270 -1.82 9.87 16.68
CA ILE A 270 -1.71 10.96 17.66
C ILE A 270 -2.59 12.15 17.23
#